data_ed8378a974f28124f83a511010584d5c
#
_entry.id   ed8378a974f28124f83a511010584d5c
#
_cell.length_a   1.000
_cell.length_b   1.000
_cell.length_c   1.000
_cell.angle_alpha   90.00
_cell.angle_beta   90.00
_cell.angle_gamma   90.00
#
_symmetry.space_group_name_H-M   'P 1'
#
loop_
_entity.id
_entity.type
_entity.pdbx_description
1 polymer ?
#
loop_
_entity_poly.entity_id
_entity_poly.type
_entity_poly.pdbx_seq_one_letter_code
_entity_poly.pdbx_strand_id
1 'polypeptide(L)'
;MKRRLLILSVLVALNTQANLAEVRFPPETQNAALRYWMAFAEMQDPPADKIVQDLLDKTVVGQAAWNETKLGPLVDANREALQTMQRGTKLPDCDWGLEYGRGPRTPIAYLARARVMARLNALQAIREIVAGDSQAAVERLLAGIRFSTHLSSGGTLISVLTAKSALLPSLRMLTLEATKGRLTDTQKKQAFTALKALPENGFDWAAAWEMEELSLETFFAELRSSKVPKGTYEAATGEAIPQGSTVPDPKDLNRFREYMAAVKSALELSPDVTKARLEMLRAQKQTLNPITQRLIPSPEKMNESRSEVFVARKTLLVALRVK
;
A
#
# COMPACT_ATOMS: atom_id res chain seq x y z
N MET A 1 -49.76 29.97 -34.03
CA MET A 1 -49.60 28.53 -33.73
C MET A 1 -48.29 27.92 -34.26
N LYS A 2 -47.73 28.28 -35.41
CA LYS A 2 -46.52 27.66 -35.97
C LYS A 2 -45.20 27.88 -35.15
N ARG A 3 -45.03 29.01 -34.45
CA ARG A 3 -43.84 29.27 -33.62
C ARG A 3 -43.72 28.44 -32.33
N ARG A 4 -44.86 28.02 -31.74
CA ARG A 4 -44.87 27.19 -30.51
C ARG A 4 -44.51 25.72 -30.80
N LEU A 5 -44.84 25.23 -32.00
CA LEU A 5 -44.48 23.85 -32.40
C LEU A 5 -42.95 23.70 -32.65
N LEU A 6 -42.29 24.77 -33.17
CA LEU A 6 -40.85 24.73 -33.45
C LEU A 6 -40.01 24.68 -32.13
N ILE A 7 -40.45 25.40 -31.09
CA ILE A 7 -39.76 25.39 -29.78
C ILE A 7 -39.90 24.04 -29.10
N LEU A 8 -41.06 23.39 -29.23
CA LEU A 8 -41.30 22.07 -28.64
C LEU A 8 -40.45 20.98 -29.31
N SER A 9 -40.30 21.06 -30.64
CA SER A 9 -39.45 20.11 -31.38
C SER A 9 -37.94 20.26 -31.08
N VAL A 10 -37.46 21.48 -30.83
CA VAL A 10 -36.06 21.72 -30.41
C VAL A 10 -35.80 21.25 -29.00
N LEU A 11 -36.74 21.45 -28.06
CA LEU A 11 -36.63 20.96 -26.67
C LEU A 11 -36.67 19.43 -26.61
N VAL A 12 -37.48 18.76 -27.42
CA VAL A 12 -37.50 17.28 -27.48
C VAL A 12 -36.21 16.75 -28.12
N ALA A 13 -35.67 17.41 -29.14
CA ALA A 13 -34.39 17.01 -29.74
C ALA A 13 -33.19 17.20 -28.80
N LEU A 14 -33.18 18.25 -27.98
CA LEU A 14 -32.15 18.47 -26.97
C LEU A 14 -32.20 17.44 -25.82
N ASN A 15 -33.43 17.07 -25.38
CA ASN A 15 -33.57 16.03 -24.33
C ASN A 15 -33.22 14.62 -24.87
N THR A 16 -33.50 14.32 -26.14
CA THR A 16 -33.10 13.03 -26.73
C THR A 16 -31.59 12.95 -26.97
N GLN A 17 -30.91 14.05 -27.25
CA GLN A 17 -29.43 14.03 -27.34
C GLN A 17 -28.74 13.85 -25.97
N ALA A 18 -29.27 14.44 -24.90
CA ALA A 18 -28.76 14.23 -23.56
C ALA A 18 -28.91 12.75 -23.10
N ASN A 19 -30.06 12.13 -23.41
CA ASN A 19 -30.26 10.70 -23.09
C ASN A 19 -29.44 9.75 -23.95
N LEU A 20 -29.12 10.11 -25.21
CA LEU A 20 -28.27 9.29 -26.09
C LEU A 20 -26.79 9.36 -25.70
N ALA A 21 -26.35 10.43 -25.04
CA ALA A 21 -24.99 10.52 -24.48
C ALA A 21 -24.79 9.65 -23.24
N GLU A 22 -25.83 9.54 -22.39
CA GLU A 22 -25.81 8.68 -21.21
C GLU A 22 -25.82 7.17 -21.56
N VAL A 23 -26.44 6.79 -22.65
CA VAL A 23 -26.53 5.39 -23.11
C VAL A 23 -25.24 4.93 -23.83
N ARG A 24 -24.38 5.85 -24.25
CA ARG A 24 -23.20 5.52 -25.08
C ARG A 24 -22.01 4.98 -24.33
N PHE A 25 -21.87 5.30 -23.05
CA PHE A 25 -20.71 4.89 -22.27
C PHE A 25 -21.18 4.19 -20.99
N PRO A 26 -20.61 3.03 -20.67
CA PRO A 26 -20.86 2.39 -19.39
C PRO A 26 -20.38 3.32 -18.27
N PRO A 27 -20.98 3.23 -17.06
CA PRO A 27 -20.55 4.00 -15.91
C PRO A 27 -19.06 3.76 -15.63
N GLU A 28 -18.35 4.80 -15.23
CA GLU A 28 -16.94 4.65 -14.85
C GLU A 28 -16.80 3.72 -13.65
N THR A 29 -15.71 2.94 -13.67
CA THR A 29 -15.39 2.05 -12.55
C THR A 29 -15.19 2.84 -11.26
N GLN A 30 -15.69 2.29 -10.14
CA GLN A 30 -15.38 2.79 -8.80
C GLN A 30 -14.17 2.07 -8.19
N ASN A 31 -13.66 1.02 -8.83
CA ASN A 31 -12.49 0.28 -8.36
C ASN A 31 -11.17 0.94 -8.80
N ALA A 32 -10.46 1.52 -7.84
CA ALA A 32 -9.16 2.18 -8.04
C ALA A 32 -8.09 1.25 -8.62
N ALA A 33 -8.14 -0.05 -8.30
CA ALA A 33 -7.15 -1.01 -8.79
C ALA A 33 -7.08 -1.05 -10.31
N LEU A 34 -8.21 -0.91 -11.01
CA LEU A 34 -8.24 -0.84 -12.49
C LEU A 34 -7.49 0.39 -13.01
N ARG A 35 -7.61 1.55 -12.35
CA ARG A 35 -6.85 2.75 -12.71
C ARG A 35 -5.37 2.57 -12.43
N TYR A 36 -5.01 1.88 -11.33
CA TYR A 36 -3.61 1.59 -11.03
C TYR A 36 -3.00 0.61 -12.03
N TRP A 37 -3.73 -0.42 -12.46
CA TRP A 37 -3.26 -1.31 -13.52
C TRP A 37 -2.99 -0.55 -14.83
N MET A 38 -3.84 0.41 -15.21
CA MET A 38 -3.58 1.30 -16.35
C MET A 38 -2.32 2.13 -16.13
N ALA A 39 -2.18 2.77 -14.96
CA ALA A 39 -0.99 3.54 -14.62
C ALA A 39 0.29 2.70 -14.66
N PHE A 40 0.23 1.44 -14.21
CA PHE A 40 1.37 0.52 -14.28
C PHE A 40 1.72 0.12 -15.72
N ALA A 41 0.74 0.03 -16.61
CA ALA A 41 0.96 -0.22 -18.03
C ALA A 41 1.60 0.99 -18.74
N GLU A 42 1.23 2.21 -18.37
CA GLU A 42 1.79 3.47 -18.89
C GLU A 42 3.19 3.76 -18.32
N MET A 43 3.54 3.18 -17.16
CA MET A 43 4.76 3.48 -16.41
C MET A 43 6.01 2.93 -17.09
N GLN A 44 7.01 3.79 -17.21
CA GLN A 44 8.37 3.43 -17.60
C GLN A 44 9.20 3.16 -16.35
N ASP A 45 9.89 2.02 -16.34
CA ASP A 45 10.76 1.67 -15.22
C ASP A 45 11.99 2.60 -15.17
N PRO A 46 12.43 3.03 -13.99
CA PRO A 46 13.68 3.75 -13.83
C PRO A 46 14.85 2.89 -14.38
N PRO A 47 15.88 3.53 -14.94
CA PRO A 47 17.06 2.81 -15.41
C PRO A 47 17.65 1.87 -14.37
N ALA A 48 18.17 0.72 -14.80
CA ALA A 48 18.84 -0.25 -13.90
C ALA A 48 20.21 0.26 -13.40
N ASP A 49 20.66 1.44 -13.82
CA ASP A 49 21.90 2.06 -13.36
C ASP A 49 21.88 2.25 -11.83
N LYS A 50 22.84 1.62 -11.17
CA LYS A 50 22.95 1.61 -9.71
C LYS A 50 23.11 3.02 -9.12
N ILE A 51 23.80 3.93 -9.82
CA ILE A 51 24.02 5.31 -9.35
C ILE A 51 22.69 6.08 -9.37
N VAL A 52 21.89 5.90 -10.43
CA VAL A 52 20.56 6.52 -10.54
C VAL A 52 19.60 5.93 -9.50
N GLN A 53 19.61 4.62 -9.30
CA GLN A 53 18.77 3.96 -8.28
C GLN A 53 19.13 4.42 -6.87
N ASP A 54 20.40 4.48 -6.52
CA ASP A 54 20.89 4.95 -5.22
C ASP A 54 20.53 6.44 -5.00
N LEU A 55 20.71 7.28 -6.01
CA LEU A 55 20.30 8.69 -5.94
C LEU A 55 18.79 8.83 -5.74
N LEU A 56 17.99 8.07 -6.49
CA LEU A 56 16.54 8.05 -6.36
C LEU A 56 16.13 7.69 -4.93
N ASP A 57 16.67 6.58 -4.40
CA ASP A 57 16.34 6.10 -3.05
C ASP A 57 16.74 7.13 -1.99
N LYS A 58 17.93 7.68 -2.06
CA LYS A 58 18.42 8.73 -1.15
C LYS A 58 17.57 10.00 -1.22
N THR A 59 17.14 10.38 -2.42
CA THR A 59 16.30 11.58 -2.61
C THR A 59 14.91 11.37 -1.97
N VAL A 60 14.27 10.22 -2.20
CA VAL A 60 12.96 9.90 -1.65
C VAL A 60 12.97 9.87 -0.11
N VAL A 61 14.06 9.42 0.51
CA VAL A 61 14.19 9.40 1.99
C VAL A 61 14.77 10.71 2.57
N GLY A 62 15.08 11.70 1.72
CA GLY A 62 15.60 13.00 2.15
C GLY A 62 17.10 13.03 2.49
N GLN A 63 17.86 12.02 2.04
CA GLN A 63 19.32 11.93 2.24
C GLN A 63 20.13 12.54 1.08
N ALA A 64 19.46 12.85 -0.05
CA ALA A 64 20.06 13.60 -1.16
C ALA A 64 19.13 14.71 -1.60
N ALA A 65 19.72 15.81 -2.10
CA ALA A 65 18.97 16.89 -2.72
C ALA A 65 18.42 16.47 -4.09
N TRP A 66 17.34 17.14 -4.53
CA TRP A 66 16.80 16.98 -5.86
C TRP A 66 17.87 17.26 -6.94
N ASN A 67 17.95 16.41 -7.94
CA ASN A 67 18.82 16.54 -9.10
C ASN A 67 18.01 16.51 -10.39
N GLU A 68 17.71 17.69 -10.94
CA GLU A 68 16.86 17.83 -12.13
C GLU A 68 17.44 17.07 -13.34
N THR A 69 18.74 17.13 -13.55
CA THR A 69 19.41 16.49 -14.71
C THR A 69 19.26 14.97 -14.70
N LYS A 70 19.34 14.33 -13.52
CA LYS A 70 19.28 12.86 -13.39
C LYS A 70 17.87 12.34 -13.13
N LEU A 71 17.07 13.05 -12.33
CA LEU A 71 15.77 12.58 -11.89
C LEU A 71 14.59 13.21 -12.64
N GLY A 72 14.77 14.42 -13.21
CA GLY A 72 13.74 15.10 -14.00
C GLY A 72 13.23 14.26 -15.17
N PRO A 73 14.10 13.70 -16.02
CA PRO A 73 13.68 12.85 -17.13
C PRO A 73 12.86 11.62 -16.71
N LEU A 74 13.13 11.04 -15.54
CA LEU A 74 12.36 9.89 -15.03
C LEU A 74 10.92 10.28 -14.71
N VAL A 75 10.75 11.44 -14.10
CA VAL A 75 9.43 11.96 -13.75
C VAL A 75 8.67 12.40 -15.00
N ASP A 76 9.35 13.07 -15.94
CA ASP A 76 8.73 13.51 -17.21
C ASP A 76 8.26 12.33 -18.06
N ALA A 77 9.05 11.25 -18.15
CA ALA A 77 8.69 10.03 -18.85
C ALA A 77 7.49 9.30 -18.22
N ASN A 78 7.18 9.56 -16.95
CA ASN A 78 6.10 8.93 -16.20
C ASN A 78 4.92 9.87 -15.90
N ARG A 79 4.84 11.01 -16.58
CA ARG A 79 3.81 12.04 -16.32
C ARG A 79 2.39 11.48 -16.45
N GLU A 80 2.08 10.76 -17.53
CA GLU A 80 0.76 10.17 -17.78
C GLU A 80 0.42 9.10 -16.72
N ALA A 81 1.36 8.21 -16.43
CA ALA A 81 1.20 7.18 -15.40
C ALA A 81 0.91 7.79 -14.02
N LEU A 82 1.60 8.86 -13.65
CA LEU A 82 1.39 9.58 -12.39
C LEU A 82 0.03 10.28 -12.36
N GLN A 83 -0.45 10.84 -13.47
CA GLN A 83 -1.79 11.43 -13.55
C GLN A 83 -2.87 10.35 -13.46
N THR A 84 -2.70 9.22 -14.14
CA THR A 84 -3.62 8.07 -14.07
C THR A 84 -3.68 7.51 -12.65
N MET A 85 -2.54 7.35 -11.98
CA MET A 85 -2.49 6.97 -10.57
C MET A 85 -3.24 7.96 -9.69
N GLN A 86 -3.03 9.27 -9.88
CA GLN A 86 -3.70 10.31 -9.11
C GLN A 86 -5.22 10.29 -9.32
N ARG A 87 -5.72 10.00 -10.54
CA ARG A 87 -7.15 9.77 -10.77
C ARG A 87 -7.66 8.56 -9.99
N GLY A 88 -6.90 7.45 -9.96
CA GLY A 88 -7.23 6.27 -9.16
C GLY A 88 -7.38 6.57 -7.67
N THR A 89 -6.54 7.47 -7.11
CA THR A 89 -6.62 7.80 -5.67
C THR A 89 -7.89 8.56 -5.27
N LYS A 90 -8.69 9.01 -6.23
CA LYS A 90 -9.97 9.69 -5.97
C LYS A 90 -11.16 8.73 -5.91
N LEU A 91 -10.96 7.47 -6.30
CA LEU A 91 -12.00 6.44 -6.26
C LEU A 91 -12.11 5.85 -4.86
N PRO A 92 -13.32 5.49 -4.40
CA PRO A 92 -13.54 5.06 -3.02
C PRO A 92 -13.07 3.63 -2.75
N ASP A 93 -13.17 2.74 -3.76
CA ASP A 93 -12.96 1.32 -3.60
C ASP A 93 -11.64 0.88 -4.26
N CYS A 94 -11.00 -0.15 -3.69
CA CYS A 94 -9.82 -0.75 -4.29
C CYS A 94 -9.81 -2.25 -4.03
N ASP A 95 -10.19 -3.03 -5.02
CA ASP A 95 -10.09 -4.48 -5.03
C ASP A 95 -9.07 -4.91 -6.10
N TRP A 96 -7.99 -5.54 -5.64
CA TRP A 96 -6.91 -6.00 -6.52
C TRP A 96 -7.22 -7.32 -7.22
N GLY A 97 -8.36 -7.97 -6.93
CA GLY A 97 -8.77 -9.23 -7.53
C GLY A 97 -7.84 -10.39 -7.18
N LEU A 98 -7.38 -10.47 -5.93
CA LEU A 98 -6.42 -11.49 -5.52
C LEU A 98 -7.08 -12.85 -5.27
N GLU A 99 -6.45 -13.92 -5.75
CA GLU A 99 -6.89 -15.31 -5.57
C GLU A 99 -6.35 -15.88 -4.24
N TYR A 100 -6.86 -15.42 -3.09
CA TYR A 100 -6.36 -15.79 -1.76
C TYR A 100 -6.38 -17.32 -1.50
N GLY A 101 -7.29 -18.07 -2.15
CA GLY A 101 -7.35 -19.52 -2.05
C GLY A 101 -6.10 -20.25 -2.52
N ARG A 102 -5.14 -19.55 -3.16
CA ARG A 102 -3.83 -20.09 -3.55
C ARG A 102 -2.79 -20.03 -2.43
N GLY A 103 -3.16 -19.53 -1.24
CA GLY A 103 -2.26 -19.37 -0.11
C GLY A 103 -1.01 -18.56 -0.45
N PRO A 104 0.21 -18.99 -0.04
CA PRO A 104 1.45 -18.25 -0.29
C PRO A 104 1.78 -18.08 -1.79
N ARG A 105 1.11 -18.80 -2.68
CA ARG A 105 1.28 -18.69 -4.13
C ARG A 105 0.34 -17.67 -4.78
N THR A 106 -0.44 -16.93 -3.99
CA THR A 106 -1.29 -15.84 -4.49
C THR A 106 -0.43 -14.84 -5.28
N PRO A 107 -0.74 -14.59 -6.57
CA PRO A 107 0.02 -13.65 -7.37
C PRO A 107 -0.15 -12.22 -6.84
N ILE A 108 0.94 -11.58 -6.48
CA ILE A 108 1.00 -10.21 -5.97
C ILE A 108 1.86 -9.31 -6.86
N ALA A 109 1.86 -9.59 -8.18
CA ALA A 109 2.71 -8.92 -9.17
C ALA A 109 2.56 -7.39 -9.17
N TYR A 110 1.39 -6.87 -8.81
CA TYR A 110 1.14 -5.43 -8.72
C TYR A 110 2.04 -4.71 -7.71
N LEU A 111 2.53 -5.39 -6.65
CA LEU A 111 3.32 -4.76 -5.60
C LEU A 111 4.67 -4.24 -6.07
N ALA A 112 5.32 -4.93 -7.02
CA ALA A 112 6.57 -4.47 -7.61
C ALA A 112 6.36 -3.14 -8.36
N ARG A 113 5.33 -3.08 -9.21
CA ARG A 113 4.95 -1.87 -9.94
C ARG A 113 4.50 -0.75 -9.00
N ALA A 114 3.75 -1.08 -7.96
CA ALA A 114 3.29 -0.13 -6.96
C ALA A 114 4.45 0.54 -6.20
N ARG A 115 5.52 -0.19 -5.88
CA ARG A 115 6.72 0.38 -5.26
C ARG A 115 7.40 1.40 -6.18
N VAL A 116 7.53 1.11 -7.46
CA VAL A 116 8.11 2.05 -8.44
C VAL A 116 7.22 3.29 -8.55
N MET A 117 5.91 3.12 -8.70
CA MET A 117 4.94 4.20 -8.79
C MET A 117 4.98 5.11 -7.55
N ALA A 118 5.04 4.54 -6.35
CA ALA A 118 5.13 5.32 -5.11
C ALA A 118 6.40 6.17 -5.05
N ARG A 119 7.55 5.61 -5.49
CA ARG A 119 8.82 6.35 -5.57
C ARG A 119 8.77 7.49 -6.58
N LEU A 120 8.20 7.25 -7.76
CA LEU A 120 8.01 8.27 -8.81
C LEU A 120 7.09 9.39 -8.32
N ASN A 121 5.99 9.06 -7.65
CA ASN A 121 5.09 10.04 -7.06
C ASN A 121 5.79 10.90 -5.99
N ALA A 122 6.63 10.29 -5.15
CA ALA A 122 7.42 11.00 -4.16
C ALA A 122 8.46 11.93 -4.82
N LEU A 123 9.13 11.49 -5.89
CA LEU A 123 10.06 12.30 -6.66
C LEU A 123 9.37 13.51 -7.29
N GLN A 124 8.18 13.32 -7.89
CA GLN A 124 7.40 14.42 -8.44
C GLN A 124 7.02 15.44 -7.37
N ALA A 125 6.59 14.99 -6.19
CA ALA A 125 6.30 15.89 -5.07
C ALA A 125 7.54 16.69 -4.63
N ILE A 126 8.71 16.05 -4.57
CA ILE A 126 9.97 16.73 -4.23
C ILE A 126 10.32 17.78 -5.30
N ARG A 127 10.16 17.46 -6.58
CA ARG A 127 10.38 18.39 -7.69
C ARG A 127 9.48 19.62 -7.55
N GLU A 128 8.19 19.43 -7.25
CA GLU A 128 7.21 20.48 -7.05
C GLU A 128 7.56 21.35 -5.83
N ILE A 129 8.03 20.74 -4.72
CA ILE A 129 8.54 21.48 -3.55
C ILE A 129 9.73 22.36 -3.92
N VAL A 130 10.70 21.82 -4.67
CA VAL A 130 11.90 22.57 -5.10
C VAL A 130 11.54 23.69 -6.07
N ALA A 131 10.55 23.48 -6.93
CA ALA A 131 10.03 24.49 -7.85
C ALA A 131 9.17 25.56 -7.14
N GLY A 132 8.84 25.40 -5.85
CA GLY A 132 7.99 26.32 -5.10
C GLY A 132 6.49 26.13 -5.31
N ASP A 133 6.07 25.08 -6.05
CA ASP A 133 4.65 24.74 -6.25
C ASP A 133 4.13 23.90 -5.08
N SER A 134 3.91 24.58 -3.96
CA SER A 134 3.43 23.93 -2.72
C SER A 134 2.05 23.28 -2.90
N GLN A 135 1.17 23.83 -3.76
CA GLN A 135 -0.16 23.27 -3.95
C GLN A 135 -0.08 21.90 -4.66
N ALA A 136 0.62 21.84 -5.79
CA ALA A 136 0.81 20.60 -6.52
C ALA A 136 1.52 19.54 -5.65
N ALA A 137 2.57 19.94 -4.93
CA ALA A 137 3.30 19.06 -4.03
C ALA A 137 2.39 18.43 -2.95
N VAL A 138 1.57 19.24 -2.27
CA VAL A 138 0.63 18.71 -1.25
C VAL A 138 -0.39 17.77 -1.87
N GLU A 139 -0.95 18.08 -3.02
CA GLU A 139 -1.87 17.19 -3.73
C GLU A 139 -1.24 15.83 -4.07
N ARG A 140 0.03 15.82 -4.50
CA ARG A 140 0.82 14.60 -4.76
C ARG A 140 1.04 13.79 -3.49
N LEU A 141 1.41 14.45 -2.40
CA LEU A 141 1.64 13.79 -1.11
C LEU A 141 0.36 13.18 -0.55
N LEU A 142 -0.77 13.88 -0.68
CA LEU A 142 -2.09 13.35 -0.31
C LEU A 142 -2.52 12.18 -1.21
N ALA A 143 -2.22 12.24 -2.50
CA ALA A 143 -2.42 11.11 -3.40
C ALA A 143 -1.56 9.91 -2.98
N GLY A 144 -0.30 10.12 -2.57
CA GLY A 144 0.57 9.07 -2.02
C GLY A 144 0.00 8.41 -0.77
N ILE A 145 -0.62 9.17 0.14
CA ILE A 145 -1.31 8.64 1.32
C ILE A 145 -2.48 7.74 0.90
N ARG A 146 -3.36 8.20 0.00
CA ARG A 146 -4.51 7.42 -0.47
C ARG A 146 -4.07 6.17 -1.24
N PHE A 147 -3.05 6.30 -2.09
CA PHE A 147 -2.49 5.16 -2.80
C PHE A 147 -1.97 4.09 -1.84
N SER A 148 -1.28 4.48 -0.77
CA SER A 148 -0.83 3.54 0.25
C SER A 148 -2.00 2.83 0.96
N THR A 149 -3.10 3.54 1.24
CA THR A 149 -4.33 2.92 1.78
C THR A 149 -4.89 1.88 0.82
N HIS A 150 -4.97 2.20 -0.47
CA HIS A 150 -5.43 1.26 -1.50
C HIS A 150 -4.47 0.08 -1.69
N LEU A 151 -3.16 0.24 -1.48
CA LEU A 151 -2.22 -0.89 -1.48
C LEU A 151 -2.47 -1.85 -0.32
N SER A 152 -2.80 -1.33 0.86
CA SER A 152 -3.09 -2.16 2.03
C SER A 152 -4.39 -2.98 1.90
N SER A 153 -5.33 -2.59 1.01
CA SER A 153 -6.58 -3.33 0.79
C SER A 153 -6.35 -4.71 0.17
N GLY A 154 -5.14 -5.00 -0.37
CA GLY A 154 -4.72 -6.36 -0.73
C GLY A 154 -4.64 -7.32 0.46
N GLY A 155 -4.76 -6.83 1.69
CA GLY A 155 -4.97 -7.60 2.92
C GLY A 155 -3.81 -8.49 3.37
N THR A 156 -2.81 -8.77 2.52
CA THR A 156 -1.66 -9.59 2.89
C THR A 156 -0.61 -8.76 3.64
N LEU A 157 0.23 -9.41 4.44
CA LEU A 157 1.32 -8.72 5.15
C LEU A 157 2.26 -7.99 4.20
N ILE A 158 2.61 -8.61 3.07
CA ILE A 158 3.48 -7.99 2.07
C ILE A 158 2.82 -6.76 1.40
N SER A 159 1.48 -6.76 1.24
CA SER A 159 0.72 -5.60 0.77
C SER A 159 0.82 -4.45 1.75
N VAL A 160 0.64 -4.71 3.06
CA VAL A 160 0.75 -3.71 4.13
C VAL A 160 2.18 -3.17 4.26
N LEU A 161 3.21 -4.02 4.16
CA LEU A 161 4.62 -3.59 4.15
C LEU A 161 4.96 -2.73 2.93
N THR A 162 4.38 -3.04 1.78
CA THR A 162 4.53 -2.22 0.57
C THR A 162 3.78 -0.88 0.72
N ALA A 163 2.57 -0.91 1.28
CA ALA A 163 1.81 0.28 1.61
C ALA A 163 2.56 1.20 2.59
N LYS A 164 3.21 0.64 3.62
CA LYS A 164 4.11 1.38 4.53
C LYS A 164 5.20 2.11 3.75
N SER A 165 5.89 1.42 2.85
CA SER A 165 6.98 2.01 2.06
C SER A 165 6.52 3.15 1.15
N ALA A 166 5.27 3.10 0.68
CA ALA A 166 4.63 4.16 -0.10
C ALA A 166 4.17 5.35 0.78
N LEU A 167 3.72 5.08 2.01
CA LEU A 167 3.17 6.07 2.94
C LEU A 167 4.25 6.97 3.57
N LEU A 168 5.33 6.37 4.05
CA LEU A 168 6.34 7.07 4.85
C LEU A 168 6.96 8.30 4.17
N PRO A 169 7.32 8.28 2.87
CA PRO A 169 7.82 9.47 2.19
C PRO A 169 6.83 10.64 2.24
N SER A 170 5.53 10.37 2.01
CA SER A 170 4.49 11.41 2.05
C SER A 170 4.34 12.01 3.45
N LEU A 171 4.33 11.19 4.50
CA LEU A 171 4.24 11.68 5.88
C LEU A 171 5.45 12.54 6.27
N ARG A 172 6.67 12.08 5.91
CA ARG A 172 7.92 12.80 6.20
C ARG A 172 7.98 14.16 5.51
N MET A 173 7.63 14.21 4.21
CA MET A 173 7.65 15.46 3.45
C MET A 173 6.60 16.46 3.96
N LEU A 174 5.36 15.99 4.22
CA LEU A 174 4.34 16.86 4.83
C LEU A 174 4.77 17.36 6.20
N THR A 175 5.42 16.53 7.02
CA THR A 175 5.97 16.95 8.31
C THR A 175 7.02 18.05 8.14
N LEU A 176 7.94 17.87 7.20
CA LEU A 176 8.99 18.83 6.93
C LEU A 176 8.42 20.19 6.47
N GLU A 177 7.46 20.17 5.54
CA GLU A 177 6.83 21.40 5.03
C GLU A 177 5.96 22.08 6.10
N ALA A 178 5.25 21.32 6.92
CA ALA A 178 4.51 21.86 8.07
C ALA A 178 5.42 22.50 9.10
N THR A 179 6.53 21.85 9.46
CA THR A 179 7.51 22.35 10.44
C THR A 179 8.22 23.62 9.96
N LYS A 180 8.47 23.72 8.64
CA LYS A 180 9.04 24.92 8.01
C LYS A 180 8.01 26.05 7.83
N GLY A 181 6.75 25.86 8.22
CA GLY A 181 5.68 26.84 8.06
C GLY A 181 5.29 27.13 6.59
N ARG A 182 5.56 26.18 5.67
CA ARG A 182 5.29 26.35 4.24
C ARG A 182 3.90 25.88 3.81
N LEU A 183 3.15 25.25 4.71
CA LEU A 183 1.78 24.84 4.45
C LEU A 183 0.79 25.92 4.84
N THR A 184 -0.13 26.24 3.94
CA THR A 184 -1.29 27.09 4.24
C THR A 184 -2.24 26.37 5.19
N ASP A 185 -3.15 27.12 5.86
CA ASP A 185 -4.13 26.50 6.77
C ASP A 185 -5.09 25.55 6.04
N THR A 186 -5.41 25.82 4.77
CA THR A 186 -6.18 24.91 3.93
C THR A 186 -5.44 23.59 3.71
N GLN A 187 -4.16 23.65 3.35
CA GLN A 187 -3.32 22.47 3.15
C GLN A 187 -3.13 21.66 4.44
N LYS A 188 -2.95 22.34 5.58
CA LYS A 188 -2.91 21.67 6.90
C LYS A 188 -4.20 20.94 7.21
N LYS A 189 -5.36 21.56 6.94
CA LYS A 189 -6.67 20.91 7.12
C LYS A 189 -6.84 19.69 6.20
N GLN A 190 -6.42 19.78 4.94
CA GLN A 190 -6.45 18.65 4.00
C GLN A 190 -5.57 17.49 4.48
N ALA A 191 -4.33 17.78 4.90
CA ALA A 191 -3.42 16.78 5.45
C ALA A 191 -3.96 16.15 6.74
N PHE A 192 -4.52 16.95 7.64
CA PHE A 192 -5.16 16.47 8.86
C PHE A 192 -6.35 15.53 8.57
N THR A 193 -7.21 15.90 7.61
CA THR A 193 -8.34 15.06 7.19
C THR A 193 -7.88 13.73 6.63
N ALA A 194 -6.86 13.74 5.76
CA ALA A 194 -6.28 12.52 5.21
C ALA A 194 -5.69 11.60 6.30
N LEU A 195 -5.01 12.18 7.31
CA LEU A 195 -4.48 11.42 8.44
C LEU A 195 -5.55 10.85 9.36
N LYS A 196 -6.67 11.56 9.52
CA LYS A 196 -7.81 11.07 10.33
C LYS A 196 -8.53 9.89 9.66
N ALA A 197 -8.48 9.79 8.34
CA ALA A 197 -9.01 8.65 7.60
C ALA A 197 -8.16 7.39 7.74
N LEU A 198 -6.89 7.51 8.14
CA LEU A 198 -6.01 6.36 8.40
C LEU A 198 -6.27 5.78 9.81
N PRO A 199 -6.21 4.46 9.97
CA PRO A 199 -6.09 3.85 11.29
C PRO A 199 -4.95 4.45 12.12
N GLU A 200 -5.00 4.37 13.43
CA GLU A 200 -3.97 4.98 14.30
C GLU A 200 -2.57 4.45 13.98
N ASN A 201 -2.47 3.17 13.67
CA ASN A 201 -1.24 2.49 13.28
C ASN A 201 -0.98 2.48 11.76
N GLY A 202 -1.69 3.33 11.00
CA GLY A 202 -1.62 3.48 9.55
C GLY A 202 -2.40 2.45 8.75
N PHE A 203 -2.42 1.19 9.17
CA PHE A 203 -3.04 0.07 8.47
C PHE A 203 -3.62 -0.95 9.47
N ASP A 204 -4.45 -1.87 8.97
CA ASP A 204 -4.93 -3.01 9.75
C ASP A 204 -3.90 -4.17 9.74
N TRP A 205 -2.96 -4.09 10.67
CA TRP A 205 -1.90 -5.07 10.84
C TRP A 205 -2.41 -6.40 11.38
N ALA A 206 -3.48 -6.38 12.18
CA ALA A 206 -4.08 -7.58 12.76
C ALA A 206 -4.79 -8.40 11.66
N ALA A 207 -5.55 -7.74 10.79
CA ALA A 207 -6.16 -8.41 9.64
C ALA A 207 -5.12 -8.95 8.65
N ALA A 208 -4.02 -8.22 8.41
CA ALA A 208 -2.94 -8.71 7.56
C ALA A 208 -2.26 -9.96 8.17
N TRP A 209 -2.11 -10.02 9.48
CA TRP A 209 -1.58 -11.17 10.18
C TRP A 209 -2.52 -12.38 10.11
N GLU A 210 -3.83 -12.17 10.23
CA GLU A 210 -4.84 -13.22 10.04
C GLU A 210 -4.81 -13.79 8.63
N MET A 211 -4.59 -12.95 7.62
CA MET A 211 -4.43 -13.42 6.24
C MET A 211 -3.18 -14.29 6.06
N GLU A 212 -2.08 -14.02 6.76
CA GLU A 212 -0.90 -14.90 6.78
C GLU A 212 -1.23 -16.26 7.42
N GLU A 213 -2.03 -16.28 8.51
CA GLU A 213 -2.50 -17.51 9.13
C GLU A 213 -3.26 -18.37 8.13
N LEU A 214 -4.29 -17.81 7.46
CA LEU A 214 -5.09 -18.51 6.46
C LEU A 214 -4.25 -19.01 5.27
N SER A 215 -3.29 -18.18 4.84
CA SER A 215 -2.35 -18.52 3.76
C SER A 215 -1.48 -19.71 4.14
N LEU A 216 -0.92 -19.73 5.35
CA LEU A 216 -0.09 -20.83 5.86
C LEU A 216 -0.92 -22.10 6.11
N GLU A 217 -2.15 -22.00 6.60
CA GLU A 217 -3.05 -23.15 6.74
C GLU A 217 -3.33 -23.84 5.39
N THR A 218 -3.58 -23.03 4.37
CA THR A 218 -3.75 -23.53 2.99
C THR A 218 -2.51 -24.28 2.55
N PHE A 219 -1.32 -23.72 2.79
CA PHE A 219 -0.06 -24.35 2.44
C PHE A 219 0.18 -25.67 3.21
N PHE A 220 -0.10 -25.72 4.53
CA PHE A 220 0.02 -26.93 5.32
C PHE A 220 -0.97 -28.02 4.87
N ALA A 221 -2.18 -27.65 4.46
CA ALA A 221 -3.14 -28.59 3.90
C ALA A 221 -2.63 -29.20 2.58
N GLU A 222 -2.02 -28.39 1.73
CA GLU A 222 -1.40 -28.86 0.48
C GLU A 222 -0.19 -29.76 0.75
N LEU A 223 0.71 -29.40 1.68
CA LEU A 223 1.85 -30.24 2.08
C LEU A 223 1.40 -31.63 2.52
N ARG A 224 0.33 -31.71 3.34
CA ARG A 224 -0.23 -33.00 3.79
C ARG A 224 -0.83 -33.83 2.65
N SER A 225 -1.43 -33.17 1.67
CA SER A 225 -2.02 -33.84 0.51
C SER A 225 -1.02 -34.26 -0.56
N SER A 226 0.29 -33.95 -0.35
CA SER A 226 1.36 -34.15 -1.34
C SER A 226 1.11 -33.45 -2.68
N LYS A 227 0.29 -32.40 -2.69
CA LYS A 227 -0.04 -31.57 -3.88
C LYS A 227 0.91 -30.41 -4.11
N VAL A 228 1.81 -30.15 -3.17
CA VAL A 228 2.78 -29.06 -3.29
C VAL A 228 3.84 -29.44 -4.33
N PRO A 229 4.07 -28.64 -5.37
CA PRO A 229 5.16 -28.86 -6.30
C PRO A 229 6.51 -28.94 -5.57
N LYS A 230 7.37 -29.84 -6.04
CA LYS A 230 8.74 -29.96 -5.53
C LYS A 230 9.43 -28.61 -5.62
N GLY A 231 10.07 -28.16 -4.55
CA GLY A 231 10.75 -26.86 -4.48
C GLY A 231 9.88 -25.69 -4.03
N THR A 232 8.57 -25.85 -3.78
CA THR A 232 7.71 -24.76 -3.29
C THR A 232 8.12 -24.29 -1.90
N TYR A 233 8.54 -25.21 -1.02
CA TYR A 233 9.04 -24.86 0.31
C TYR A 233 10.35 -24.06 0.21
N GLU A 234 11.29 -24.53 -0.60
CA GLU A 234 12.56 -23.85 -0.88
C GLU A 234 12.35 -22.47 -1.50
N ALA A 235 11.38 -22.34 -2.39
CA ALA A 235 11.02 -21.05 -2.97
C ALA A 235 10.43 -20.07 -1.93
N ALA A 236 9.68 -20.59 -0.96
CA ALA A 236 9.09 -19.79 0.10
C ALA A 236 10.07 -19.40 1.21
N THR A 237 11.05 -20.26 1.51
CA THR A 237 11.97 -20.09 2.64
C THR A 237 13.40 -19.74 2.25
N GLY A 238 13.78 -19.99 0.99
CA GLY A 238 15.15 -19.95 0.50
C GLY A 238 16.01 -21.15 0.97
N GLU A 239 15.42 -22.14 1.66
CA GLU A 239 16.11 -23.26 2.27
C GLU A 239 15.40 -24.57 1.96
N ALA A 240 16.13 -25.66 1.88
CA ALA A 240 15.56 -27.02 1.78
C ALA A 240 14.77 -27.37 3.05
N ILE A 241 13.78 -28.25 2.90
CA ILE A 241 13.04 -28.79 4.05
C ILE A 241 14.07 -29.45 4.99
N PRO A 242 14.10 -29.08 6.30
CA PRO A 242 15.05 -29.65 7.22
C PRO A 242 14.97 -31.17 7.28
N GLN A 243 16.10 -31.85 7.21
CA GLN A 243 16.16 -33.29 7.25
C GLN A 243 15.49 -33.81 8.55
N GLY A 244 14.58 -34.78 8.45
CA GLY A 244 13.84 -35.31 9.59
C GLY A 244 12.65 -34.45 10.06
N SER A 245 12.35 -33.32 9.42
CA SER A 245 11.14 -32.56 9.72
C SER A 245 9.91 -33.26 9.17
N THR A 246 8.88 -33.37 10.01
CA THR A 246 7.56 -33.87 9.62
C THR A 246 6.64 -32.72 9.25
N VAL A 247 5.75 -32.94 8.29
CA VAL A 247 4.66 -32.00 7.99
C VAL A 247 3.81 -31.81 9.26
N PRO A 248 3.41 -30.55 9.60
CA PRO A 248 2.64 -30.27 10.81
C PRO A 248 1.41 -31.17 10.93
N ASP A 249 1.28 -31.88 12.04
CA ASP A 249 0.13 -32.70 12.39
C ASP A 249 -1.04 -31.84 12.95
N PRO A 250 -2.24 -32.41 13.24
CA PRO A 250 -3.35 -31.65 13.79
C PRO A 250 -3.04 -30.95 15.14
N LYS A 251 -2.16 -31.52 15.97
CA LYS A 251 -1.76 -30.89 17.25
C LYS A 251 -0.82 -29.71 17.00
N ASP A 252 0.09 -29.85 16.05
CA ASP A 252 0.97 -28.76 15.60
C ASP A 252 0.16 -27.59 15.05
N LEU A 253 -0.89 -27.89 14.26
CA LEU A 253 -1.78 -26.86 13.71
C LEU A 253 -2.57 -26.13 14.81
N ASN A 254 -3.04 -26.83 15.84
CA ASN A 254 -3.70 -26.17 16.96
C ASN A 254 -2.75 -25.22 17.70
N ARG A 255 -1.51 -25.63 17.97
CA ARG A 255 -0.49 -24.77 18.57
C ARG A 255 -0.16 -23.58 17.67
N PHE A 256 -0.10 -23.80 16.36
CA PHE A 256 0.10 -22.74 15.36
C PHE A 256 -1.03 -21.70 15.45
N ARG A 257 -2.30 -22.10 15.42
CA ARG A 257 -3.46 -21.22 15.53
C ARG A 257 -3.46 -20.44 16.85
N GLU A 258 -3.18 -21.10 17.96
CA GLU A 258 -3.07 -20.46 19.28
C GLU A 258 -2.00 -19.35 19.29
N TYR A 259 -0.84 -19.64 18.69
CA TYR A 259 0.23 -18.66 18.55
C TYR A 259 -0.18 -17.49 17.64
N MET A 260 -0.76 -17.78 16.45
CA MET A 260 -1.19 -16.75 15.51
C MET A 260 -2.27 -15.85 16.14
N ALA A 261 -3.24 -16.42 16.84
CA ALA A 261 -4.27 -15.67 17.56
C ALA A 261 -3.68 -14.80 18.69
N ALA A 262 -2.70 -15.30 19.43
CA ALA A 262 -2.03 -14.54 20.48
C ALA A 262 -1.24 -13.33 19.91
N VAL A 263 -0.57 -13.51 18.77
CA VAL A 263 0.12 -12.40 18.06
C VAL A 263 -0.91 -11.41 17.52
N LYS A 264 -2.01 -11.87 16.89
CA LYS A 264 -3.09 -11.00 16.41
C LYS A 264 -3.61 -10.11 17.52
N SER A 265 -3.96 -10.69 18.68
CA SER A 265 -4.43 -9.93 19.83
C SER A 265 -3.39 -8.93 20.36
N ALA A 266 -2.08 -9.27 20.29
CA ALA A 266 -1.04 -8.32 20.63
C ALA A 266 -0.99 -7.13 19.66
N LEU A 267 -1.21 -7.36 18.35
CA LEU A 267 -1.19 -6.31 17.31
C LEU A 267 -2.38 -5.34 17.40
N GLU A 268 -3.42 -5.65 18.11
CA GLU A 268 -4.54 -4.74 18.38
C GLU A 268 -4.19 -3.67 19.46
N LEU A 269 -3.11 -3.90 20.22
CA LEU A 269 -2.64 -3.00 21.27
C LEU A 269 -1.74 -1.88 20.68
N SER A 270 -1.32 -0.92 21.49
CA SER A 270 -0.32 0.07 21.06
C SER A 270 1.05 -0.58 20.77
N PRO A 271 1.90 0.00 19.88
CA PRO A 271 3.16 -0.63 19.49
C PRO A 271 4.08 -1.00 20.65
N ASP A 272 4.14 -0.17 21.71
CA ASP A 272 4.99 -0.42 22.87
C ASP A 272 4.47 -1.60 23.73
N VAL A 273 3.15 -1.67 23.94
CA VAL A 273 2.53 -2.80 24.65
C VAL A 273 2.66 -4.08 23.83
N THR A 274 2.49 -3.99 22.50
CA THR A 274 2.71 -5.10 21.58
C THR A 274 4.13 -5.66 21.71
N LYS A 275 5.14 -4.79 21.75
CA LYS A 275 6.54 -5.23 21.89
C LYS A 275 6.73 -6.10 23.13
N ALA A 276 6.24 -5.65 24.28
CA ALA A 276 6.33 -6.42 25.53
C ALA A 276 5.57 -7.76 25.43
N ARG A 277 4.40 -7.77 24.79
CA ARG A 277 3.60 -8.98 24.61
C ARG A 277 4.28 -10.00 23.70
N LEU A 278 4.86 -9.55 22.59
CA LEU A 278 5.60 -10.43 21.66
C LEU A 278 6.83 -11.07 22.31
N GLU A 279 7.51 -10.36 23.22
CA GLU A 279 8.61 -10.92 24.01
C GLU A 279 8.15 -12.15 24.80
N MET A 280 6.98 -12.06 25.44
CA MET A 280 6.40 -13.18 26.20
C MET A 280 6.01 -14.36 25.29
N LEU A 281 5.67 -14.12 24.02
CA LEU A 281 5.28 -15.16 23.06
C LEU A 281 6.49 -15.88 22.41
N ARG A 282 7.72 -15.42 22.60
CA ARG A 282 8.92 -16.07 22.02
C ARG A 282 9.08 -17.53 22.41
N ALA A 283 8.87 -17.85 23.68
CA ALA A 283 8.95 -19.23 24.15
C ALA A 283 7.90 -20.13 23.48
N GLN A 284 6.67 -19.61 23.32
CA GLN A 284 5.61 -20.33 22.62
C GLN A 284 5.97 -20.61 21.16
N LYS A 285 6.56 -19.62 20.42
CA LYS A 285 7.03 -19.83 19.06
C LYS A 285 8.03 -21.00 18.95
N GLN A 286 8.93 -21.14 19.91
CA GLN A 286 9.92 -22.21 19.94
C GLN A 286 9.32 -23.62 20.12
N THR A 287 8.09 -23.73 20.61
CA THR A 287 7.39 -25.02 20.74
C THR A 287 6.67 -25.46 19.49
N LEU A 288 6.61 -24.61 18.46
CA LEU A 288 5.97 -24.93 17.18
C LEU A 288 6.81 -25.93 16.38
N ASN A 289 6.16 -26.62 15.44
CA ASN A 289 6.81 -27.48 14.47
C ASN A 289 7.91 -26.69 13.70
N PRO A 290 9.10 -27.26 13.45
CA PRO A 290 10.21 -26.56 12.79
C PRO A 290 9.88 -25.95 11.41
N ILE A 291 9.04 -26.61 10.60
CA ILE A 291 8.55 -26.08 9.33
C ILE A 291 7.72 -24.82 9.58
N THR A 292 6.80 -24.89 10.55
CA THR A 292 5.94 -23.76 10.95
C THR A 292 6.76 -22.57 11.46
N GLN A 293 7.75 -22.78 12.31
CA GLN A 293 8.61 -21.71 12.85
C GLN A 293 9.30 -20.91 11.75
N ARG A 294 9.72 -21.56 10.66
CA ARG A 294 10.43 -20.92 9.55
C ARG A 294 9.51 -20.14 8.62
N LEU A 295 8.28 -20.63 8.44
CA LEU A 295 7.30 -20.01 7.56
C LEU A 295 6.61 -18.79 8.17
N ILE A 296 6.44 -18.77 9.50
CA ILE A 296 5.81 -17.64 10.18
C ILE A 296 6.71 -16.38 10.05
N PRO A 297 6.18 -15.29 9.50
CA PRO A 297 6.89 -14.01 9.50
C PRO A 297 7.31 -13.57 10.91
N SER A 298 8.31 -12.68 11.02
CA SER A 298 8.68 -12.14 12.33
C SER A 298 7.64 -11.10 12.78
N PRO A 299 6.86 -11.37 13.86
CA PRO A 299 5.93 -10.40 14.39
C PRO A 299 6.65 -9.19 15.00
N GLU A 300 7.90 -9.36 15.47
CA GLU A 300 8.71 -8.27 15.99
C GLU A 300 9.04 -7.25 14.89
N LYS A 301 9.54 -7.72 13.71
CA LYS A 301 9.83 -6.85 12.54
C LYS A 301 8.56 -6.18 12.02
N MET A 302 7.44 -6.87 12.08
CA MET A 302 6.14 -6.29 11.73
C MET A 302 5.76 -5.18 12.71
N ASN A 303 5.91 -5.40 14.02
CA ASN A 303 5.63 -4.37 15.02
C ASN A 303 6.59 -3.16 14.93
N GLU A 304 7.86 -3.38 14.59
CA GLU A 304 8.81 -2.30 14.27
C GLU A 304 8.29 -1.47 13.10
N SER A 305 7.87 -2.12 12.01
CA SER A 305 7.30 -1.46 10.83
C SER A 305 6.03 -0.65 11.15
N ARG A 306 5.18 -1.21 11.99
CA ARG A 306 3.98 -0.55 12.52
C ARG A 306 4.32 0.66 13.38
N SER A 307 5.30 0.53 14.26
CA SER A 307 5.78 1.60 15.13
C SER A 307 6.32 2.79 14.32
N GLU A 308 7.06 2.54 13.23
CA GLU A 308 7.53 3.60 12.36
C GLU A 308 6.37 4.43 11.77
N VAL A 309 5.31 3.78 11.30
CA VAL A 309 4.12 4.48 10.77
C VAL A 309 3.41 5.26 11.86
N PHE A 310 3.21 4.64 13.03
CA PHE A 310 2.59 5.29 14.19
C PHE A 310 3.34 6.57 14.58
N VAL A 311 4.67 6.50 14.72
CA VAL A 311 5.51 7.64 15.07
C VAL A 311 5.45 8.71 13.98
N ALA A 312 5.62 8.35 12.70
CA ALA A 312 5.57 9.31 11.59
C ALA A 312 4.22 10.04 11.52
N ARG A 313 3.11 9.30 11.66
CA ARG A 313 1.76 9.87 11.70
C ARG A 313 1.57 10.82 12.89
N LYS A 314 1.99 10.42 14.08
CA LYS A 314 1.92 11.24 15.31
C LYS A 314 2.74 12.51 15.17
N THR A 315 3.94 12.41 14.63
CA THR A 315 4.82 13.56 14.39
C THR A 315 4.17 14.58 13.45
N LEU A 316 3.58 14.09 12.34
CA LEU A 316 2.88 14.98 11.41
C LEU A 316 1.64 15.62 12.07
N LEU A 317 0.84 14.88 12.83
CA LEU A 317 -0.31 15.44 13.56
C LEU A 317 0.10 16.56 14.51
N VAL A 318 1.26 16.44 15.18
CA VAL A 318 1.82 17.49 16.02
C VAL A 318 2.25 18.71 15.20
N ALA A 319 2.92 18.49 14.07
CA ALA A 319 3.35 19.56 13.17
C ALA A 319 2.19 20.33 12.52
N LEU A 320 1.05 19.66 12.29
CA LEU A 320 -0.16 20.24 11.69
C LEU A 320 -1.03 21.02 12.69
N ARG A 321 -0.71 21.00 13.99
CA ARG A 321 -1.54 21.71 14.97
C ARG A 321 -1.70 23.18 14.55
N VAL A 322 -2.89 23.50 14.08
CA VAL A 322 -3.33 24.86 13.84
C VAL A 322 -3.48 25.51 15.20
N LYS A 323 -2.83 26.68 15.41
CA LYS A 323 -3.07 27.50 16.59
C LYS A 323 -4.50 27.99 16.61
#